data_4b1953bbff2d161b2ccc1ea4ffb3c679
#
_entry.id   4b1953bbff2d161b2ccc1ea4ffb3c679
#
_cell.length_a   1.000
_cell.length_b   1.000
_cell.length_c   1.000
_cell.angle_alpha   90.00
_cell.angle_beta   90.00
_cell.angle_gamma   90.00
#
_symmetry.space_group_name_H-M   'P 1'
#
loop_
_entity.id
_entity.type
_entity.pdbx_description
1 polymer ?
#
loop_
_entity_poly.entity_id
_entity_poly.type
_entity_poly.pdbx_seq_one_letter_code
_entity_poly.pdbx_strand_id
1 'polypeptide(L)'
;MDLFDAIHLARLQFAFTVSVHIIFPAISIGMASFLAVLEWRWIATGDRAYKDMYLFWSKIFAIGFGMGVVSGVVMAYEFGTNWSGFSRVAGNITGPLLTYEVLTAFFLEAGFLGIMLFGWERVGPRAHFFATLMVAIGTLISTFWILASNSFMQTPQGFSIENGRIVPVDWLKVIFNPSFPYRLAHMTIAAFIVAGFIVAACGAWHLLRGRDDAPIKRSFSMGLWILLLLTPIQILVGDAHGLNTRQYQPAKIAAIEGLWETEKGGTALNLIGLPDMQAETTRYAIQAPHLGSLILTHSWTGEIRGLKEFPPRDRPYSPILFWTFRIMAGLGMLMLLTALLGLLLRRGGRLYHARWFQRLVLCMGPSGLVALLAGWITTEVGRQPWTVYGVLRTEDSVSPITAQQAGVSLLIFVIVYFLVFGVGVYYMLKLMKHGPAAHAAHGEPMAHPGLHNRALDMLEEEE
;
A
#
# COMPACT_ATOMS: atom_id res chain seq x y z
N MET A 1 -8.57 29.50 -10.91
CA MET A 1 -8.89 28.12 -11.29
C MET A 1 -10.01 27.70 -10.39
N ASP A 2 -11.16 27.38 -10.96
CA ASP A 2 -12.35 27.05 -10.14
C ASP A 2 -12.15 25.65 -9.56
N LEU A 3 -12.14 25.55 -8.24
CA LEU A 3 -11.99 24.26 -7.51
C LEU A 3 -13.13 23.26 -7.83
N PHE A 4 -14.19 23.75 -8.42
CA PHE A 4 -15.41 23.00 -8.73
C PHE A 4 -15.56 22.71 -10.24
N ASP A 5 -14.52 22.83 -11.04
CA ASP A 5 -14.56 22.37 -12.43
C ASP A 5 -14.57 20.83 -12.53
N ALA A 6 -14.97 20.30 -13.68
CA ALA A 6 -15.12 18.87 -13.88
C ALA A 6 -13.78 18.11 -13.71
N ILE A 7 -12.66 18.72 -14.10
CA ILE A 7 -11.32 18.10 -13.99
C ILE A 7 -10.92 17.95 -12.53
N HIS A 8 -11.06 19.00 -11.72
CA HIS A 8 -10.70 18.94 -10.30
C HIS A 8 -11.59 17.97 -9.54
N LEU A 9 -12.89 17.93 -9.82
CA LEU A 9 -13.82 16.99 -9.19
C LEU A 9 -13.51 15.54 -9.58
N ALA A 10 -13.20 15.25 -10.85
CA ALA A 10 -12.78 13.92 -11.29
C ALA A 10 -11.45 13.49 -10.63
N ARG A 11 -10.49 14.41 -10.49
CA ARG A 11 -9.21 14.14 -9.78
C ARG A 11 -9.43 13.88 -8.30
N LEU A 12 -10.30 14.64 -7.63
CA LEU A 12 -10.65 14.41 -6.22
C LEU A 12 -11.32 13.06 -6.03
N GLN A 13 -12.25 12.69 -6.91
CA GLN A 13 -12.91 11.38 -6.86
C GLN A 13 -11.88 10.25 -7.01
N PHE A 14 -11.02 10.31 -8.02
CA PHE A 14 -9.99 9.30 -8.22
C PHE A 14 -8.98 9.24 -7.06
N ALA A 15 -8.55 10.39 -6.54
CA ALA A 15 -7.66 10.45 -5.37
C ALA A 15 -8.30 9.82 -4.13
N PHE A 16 -9.60 10.03 -3.92
CA PHE A 16 -10.34 9.41 -2.82
C PHE A 16 -10.45 7.90 -3.00
N THR A 17 -10.93 7.44 -4.16
CA THR A 17 -11.16 6.00 -4.42
C THR A 17 -9.87 5.20 -4.43
N VAL A 18 -8.80 5.71 -5.06
CA VAL A 18 -7.49 5.03 -5.06
C VAL A 18 -6.85 5.00 -3.68
N SER A 19 -7.02 6.06 -2.88
CA SER A 19 -6.49 6.09 -1.51
C SER A 19 -7.14 5.05 -0.61
N VAL A 20 -8.47 4.88 -0.72
CA VAL A 20 -9.20 3.83 0.02
C VAL A 20 -8.84 2.46 -0.53
N HIS A 21 -8.78 2.30 -1.86
CA HIS A 21 -8.45 1.01 -2.48
C HIS A 21 -7.08 0.49 -2.05
N ILE A 22 -6.03 1.29 -2.11
CA ILE A 22 -4.64 0.88 -1.83
C ILE A 22 -4.47 0.30 -0.42
N ILE A 23 -5.25 0.74 0.55
CA ILE A 23 -5.20 0.26 1.94
C ILE A 23 -5.46 -1.25 2.01
N PHE A 24 -6.47 -1.75 1.33
CA PHE A 24 -6.91 -3.14 1.44
C PHE A 24 -5.97 -4.14 0.75
N PRO A 25 -5.53 -3.93 -0.50
CA PRO A 25 -4.48 -4.74 -1.11
C PRO A 25 -3.18 -4.76 -0.32
N ALA A 26 -2.73 -3.62 0.23
CA ALA A 26 -1.53 -3.59 1.06
C ALA A 26 -1.66 -4.49 2.30
N ILE A 27 -2.82 -4.49 2.96
CA ILE A 27 -3.10 -5.42 4.06
C ILE A 27 -3.15 -6.86 3.55
N SER A 28 -3.84 -7.12 2.45
CA SER A 28 -4.05 -8.48 1.92
C SER A 28 -2.76 -9.14 1.44
N ILE A 29 -1.89 -8.42 0.72
CA ILE A 29 -0.59 -8.92 0.23
C ILE A 29 0.28 -9.39 1.40
N GLY A 30 0.47 -8.52 2.39
CA GLY A 30 1.30 -8.85 3.54
C GLY A 30 0.67 -9.94 4.42
N MET A 31 -0.64 -9.90 4.61
CA MET A 31 -1.36 -10.85 5.46
C MET A 31 -1.46 -12.24 4.82
N ALA A 32 -1.67 -12.37 3.51
CA ALA A 32 -1.69 -13.66 2.82
C ALA A 32 -0.36 -14.40 2.98
N SER A 33 0.76 -13.71 2.79
CA SER A 33 2.10 -14.24 3.00
C SER A 33 2.36 -14.60 4.46
N PHE A 34 1.89 -13.78 5.40
CA PHE A 34 1.97 -14.06 6.84
C PHE A 34 1.18 -15.32 7.22
N LEU A 35 -0.02 -15.51 6.67
CA LEU A 35 -0.84 -16.70 6.87
C LEU A 35 -0.15 -17.96 6.32
N ALA A 36 0.48 -17.89 5.15
CA ALA A 36 1.24 -19.00 4.62
C ALA A 36 2.42 -19.40 5.54
N VAL A 37 3.12 -18.40 6.13
CA VAL A 37 4.17 -18.66 7.12
C VAL A 37 3.61 -19.31 8.41
N LEU A 38 2.47 -18.83 8.90
CA LEU A 38 1.83 -19.40 10.09
C LEU A 38 1.44 -20.87 9.89
N GLU A 39 0.84 -21.18 8.76
CA GLU A 39 0.41 -22.54 8.42
C GLU A 39 1.60 -23.46 8.20
N TRP A 40 2.63 -23.01 7.48
CA TRP A 40 3.89 -23.74 7.34
C TRP A 40 4.51 -24.06 8.71
N ARG A 41 4.56 -23.07 9.62
CA ARG A 41 5.10 -23.27 10.98
C ARG A 41 4.27 -24.26 11.77
N TRP A 42 2.96 -24.20 11.66
CA TRP A 42 2.08 -25.20 12.31
C TRP A 42 2.34 -26.63 11.79
N ILE A 43 2.41 -26.80 10.46
CA ILE A 43 2.67 -28.12 9.87
C ILE A 43 4.06 -28.65 10.28
N ALA A 44 5.08 -27.78 10.31
CA ALA A 44 6.45 -28.17 10.62
C ALA A 44 6.69 -28.48 12.10
N THR A 45 5.96 -27.82 13.02
CA THR A 45 6.22 -27.92 14.46
C THR A 45 5.13 -28.64 15.25
N GLY A 46 3.93 -28.82 14.67
CA GLY A 46 2.75 -29.28 15.38
C GLY A 46 2.18 -28.31 16.43
N ASP A 47 2.78 -27.13 16.56
CA ASP A 47 2.45 -26.18 17.61
C ASP A 47 1.14 -25.44 17.31
N ARG A 48 0.13 -25.71 18.14
CA ARG A 48 -1.24 -25.24 17.98
C ARG A 48 -1.36 -23.71 17.99
N ALA A 49 -0.48 -23.00 18.66
CA ALA A 49 -0.53 -21.54 18.69
C ALA A 49 -0.41 -20.91 17.29
N TYR A 50 0.33 -21.52 16.35
CA TYR A 50 0.38 -21.05 14.97
C TYR A 50 -0.95 -21.26 14.23
N LYS A 51 -1.65 -22.40 14.50
CA LYS A 51 -2.98 -22.63 13.94
C LYS A 51 -4.00 -21.64 14.48
N ASP A 52 -3.98 -21.36 15.77
CA ASP A 52 -4.89 -20.39 16.40
C ASP A 52 -4.68 -18.97 15.85
N MET A 53 -3.42 -18.57 15.65
CA MET A 53 -3.07 -17.33 14.97
C MET A 53 -3.59 -17.30 13.52
N TYR A 54 -3.41 -18.40 12.79
CA TYR A 54 -3.91 -18.51 11.42
C TYR A 54 -5.42 -18.33 11.35
N LEU A 55 -6.18 -19.09 12.15
CA LEU A 55 -7.64 -19.01 12.19
C LEU A 55 -8.17 -17.64 12.60
N PHE A 56 -7.41 -16.91 13.40
CA PHE A 56 -7.73 -15.54 13.77
C PHE A 56 -7.47 -14.57 12.61
N TRP A 57 -6.25 -14.57 12.06
CA TRP A 57 -5.82 -13.63 11.03
C TRP A 57 -6.49 -13.90 9.68
N SER A 58 -6.87 -15.16 9.37
CA SER A 58 -7.61 -15.48 8.15
C SER A 58 -8.97 -14.78 8.05
N LYS A 59 -9.66 -14.57 9.18
CA LYS A 59 -10.92 -13.81 9.21
C LYS A 59 -10.70 -12.33 8.87
N ILE A 60 -9.63 -11.73 9.38
CA ILE A 60 -9.26 -10.34 9.12
C ILE A 60 -8.82 -10.20 7.66
N PHE A 61 -8.02 -11.15 7.16
CA PHE A 61 -7.64 -11.24 5.76
C PHE A 61 -8.86 -11.32 4.84
N ALA A 62 -9.82 -12.18 5.12
CA ALA A 62 -11.01 -12.36 4.29
C ALA A 62 -11.82 -11.06 4.13
N ILE A 63 -11.99 -10.29 5.21
CA ILE A 63 -12.68 -9.01 5.16
C ILE A 63 -11.87 -8.00 4.32
N GLY A 64 -10.56 -7.88 4.61
CA GLY A 64 -9.67 -6.98 3.87
C GLY A 64 -9.61 -7.31 2.38
N PHE A 65 -9.51 -8.59 2.05
CA PHE A 65 -9.51 -9.08 0.66
C PHE A 65 -10.82 -8.75 -0.05
N GLY A 66 -11.97 -9.06 0.56
CA GLY A 66 -13.28 -8.73 -0.01
C GLY A 66 -13.47 -7.23 -0.27
N MET A 67 -13.04 -6.38 0.68
CA MET A 67 -13.04 -4.92 0.50
C MET A 67 -12.09 -4.48 -0.62
N GLY A 68 -10.93 -5.12 -0.75
CA GLY A 68 -9.98 -4.87 -1.85
C GLY A 68 -10.60 -5.16 -3.22
N VAL A 69 -11.25 -6.32 -3.37
CA VAL A 69 -11.94 -6.70 -4.61
C VAL A 69 -13.04 -5.70 -4.98
N VAL A 70 -13.92 -5.36 -4.03
CA VAL A 70 -15.02 -4.41 -4.28
C VAL A 70 -14.48 -3.04 -4.71
N SER A 71 -13.49 -2.50 -4.01
CA SER A 71 -12.89 -1.21 -4.36
C SER A 71 -12.12 -1.23 -5.68
N GLY A 72 -11.51 -2.39 -6.05
CA GLY A 72 -10.82 -2.58 -7.32
C GLY A 72 -11.78 -2.55 -8.51
N VAL A 73 -12.94 -3.19 -8.41
CA VAL A 73 -14.00 -3.12 -9.43
C VAL A 73 -14.45 -1.67 -9.64
N VAL A 74 -14.63 -0.91 -8.56
CA VAL A 74 -15.01 0.50 -8.63
C VAL A 74 -13.94 1.33 -9.36
N MET A 75 -12.65 1.10 -9.06
CA MET A 75 -11.56 1.79 -9.77
C MET A 75 -11.53 1.46 -11.28
N ALA A 76 -11.73 0.20 -11.65
CA ALA A 76 -11.78 -0.19 -13.04
C ALA A 76 -12.94 0.51 -13.77
N TYR A 77 -14.08 0.71 -13.10
CA TYR A 77 -15.22 1.45 -13.64
C TYR A 77 -14.90 2.94 -13.87
N GLU A 78 -14.13 3.59 -12.98
CA GLU A 78 -13.72 5.00 -13.13
C GLU A 78 -12.87 5.26 -14.37
N PHE A 79 -12.11 4.30 -14.86
CA PHE A 79 -11.36 4.44 -16.12
C PHE A 79 -12.28 4.64 -17.33
N GLY A 80 -13.51 4.13 -17.31
CA GLY A 80 -14.52 4.36 -18.35
C GLY A 80 -15.34 5.63 -18.12
N THR A 81 -15.71 5.93 -16.89
CA THR A 81 -16.62 7.05 -16.56
C THR A 81 -15.92 8.40 -16.45
N ASN A 82 -14.85 8.49 -15.68
CA ASN A 82 -14.18 9.75 -15.39
C ASN A 82 -12.93 9.99 -16.26
N TRP A 83 -12.32 8.91 -16.77
CA TRP A 83 -11.03 8.92 -17.45
C TRP A 83 -11.06 8.26 -18.84
N SER A 84 -12.16 8.43 -19.57
CA SER A 84 -12.33 7.83 -20.91
C SER A 84 -11.30 8.34 -21.93
N GLY A 85 -10.80 9.57 -21.81
CA GLY A 85 -9.70 10.09 -22.60
C GLY A 85 -8.42 9.26 -22.42
N PHE A 86 -8.05 8.95 -21.15
CA PHE A 86 -6.95 8.05 -20.84
C PHE A 86 -7.17 6.66 -21.43
N SER A 87 -8.35 6.06 -21.20
CA SER A 87 -8.67 4.72 -21.71
C SER A 87 -8.63 4.64 -23.23
N ARG A 88 -9.05 5.68 -23.93
CA ARG A 88 -8.97 5.76 -25.39
C ARG A 88 -7.52 5.85 -25.91
N VAL A 89 -6.66 6.61 -25.25
CA VAL A 89 -5.28 6.83 -25.68
C VAL A 89 -4.35 5.72 -25.24
N ALA A 90 -4.41 5.28 -23.97
CA ALA A 90 -3.48 4.33 -23.36
C ALA A 90 -4.05 2.92 -23.21
N GLY A 91 -5.32 2.68 -23.56
CA GLY A 91 -6.01 1.42 -23.34
C GLY A 91 -5.41 0.20 -24.02
N ASN A 92 -4.69 0.37 -25.15
CA ASN A 92 -4.01 -0.72 -25.83
C ASN A 92 -2.84 -1.32 -25.01
N ILE A 93 -2.34 -0.59 -24.00
CA ILE A 93 -1.31 -1.07 -23.07
C ILE A 93 -1.92 -1.39 -21.71
N THR A 94 -2.62 -0.44 -21.10
CA THR A 94 -3.15 -0.61 -19.74
C THR A 94 -4.27 -1.65 -19.68
N GLY A 95 -5.09 -1.77 -20.73
CA GLY A 95 -6.16 -2.77 -20.82
C GLY A 95 -5.65 -4.21 -20.73
N PRO A 96 -4.73 -4.65 -21.62
CA PRO A 96 -4.11 -5.97 -21.51
C PRO A 96 -3.44 -6.25 -20.16
N LEU A 97 -2.69 -5.28 -19.60
CA LEU A 97 -2.01 -5.47 -18.29
C LEU A 97 -3.02 -5.71 -17.16
N LEU A 98 -4.11 -4.92 -17.10
CA LEU A 98 -5.19 -5.12 -16.12
C LEU A 98 -5.98 -6.42 -16.40
N THR A 99 -6.13 -6.82 -17.65
CA THR A 99 -6.78 -8.09 -18.00
C THR A 99 -5.94 -9.28 -17.55
N TYR A 100 -4.61 -9.24 -17.74
CA TYR A 100 -3.72 -10.29 -17.23
C TYR A 100 -3.71 -10.35 -15.70
N GLU A 101 -3.86 -9.24 -15.00
CA GLU A 101 -4.04 -9.23 -13.55
C GLU A 101 -5.26 -10.06 -13.16
N VAL A 102 -6.42 -9.80 -13.77
CA VAL A 102 -7.65 -10.56 -13.49
C VAL A 102 -7.49 -12.05 -13.82
N LEU A 103 -6.94 -12.37 -15.00
CA LEU A 103 -6.84 -13.76 -15.47
C LEU A 103 -5.82 -14.59 -14.67
N THR A 104 -4.67 -14.02 -14.29
CA THR A 104 -3.58 -14.79 -13.69
C THR A 104 -3.51 -14.69 -12.17
N ALA A 105 -4.04 -13.61 -11.59
CA ALA A 105 -4.04 -13.37 -10.16
C ALA A 105 -5.41 -13.59 -9.54
N PHE A 106 -6.41 -12.78 -9.91
CA PHE A 106 -7.72 -12.84 -9.27
C PHE A 106 -8.40 -14.21 -9.40
N PHE A 107 -8.33 -14.88 -10.58
CA PHE A 107 -8.89 -16.23 -10.72
C PHE A 107 -8.11 -17.26 -9.89
N LEU A 108 -6.79 -17.11 -9.75
CA LEU A 108 -6.00 -17.95 -8.87
C LEU A 108 -6.44 -17.77 -7.42
N GLU A 109 -6.54 -16.53 -6.96
CA GLU A 109 -6.98 -16.19 -5.61
C GLU A 109 -8.39 -16.72 -5.33
N ALA A 110 -9.36 -16.38 -6.18
CA ALA A 110 -10.76 -16.79 -6.02
C ALA A 110 -10.92 -18.31 -6.03
N GLY A 111 -10.16 -19.04 -6.87
CA GLY A 111 -10.19 -20.49 -6.95
C GLY A 111 -9.73 -21.18 -5.66
N PHE A 112 -8.73 -20.65 -4.98
CA PHE A 112 -8.18 -21.26 -3.76
C PHE A 112 -8.69 -20.63 -2.46
N LEU A 113 -9.29 -19.45 -2.50
CA LEU A 113 -9.77 -18.73 -1.31
C LEU A 113 -10.81 -19.56 -0.53
N GLY A 114 -11.72 -20.23 -1.24
CA GLY A 114 -12.74 -21.09 -0.60
C GLY A 114 -12.10 -22.23 0.20
N ILE A 115 -11.05 -22.87 -0.33
CA ILE A 115 -10.33 -23.94 0.38
C ILE A 115 -9.56 -23.34 1.56
N MET A 116 -8.88 -22.22 1.36
CA MET A 116 -8.11 -21.51 2.38
C MET A 116 -8.98 -21.09 3.59
N LEU A 117 -10.22 -20.66 3.37
CA LEU A 117 -11.09 -20.18 4.44
C LEU A 117 -11.95 -21.29 5.08
N PHE A 118 -12.39 -22.29 4.30
CA PHE A 118 -13.38 -23.27 4.72
C PHE A 118 -12.93 -24.74 4.57
N GLY A 119 -11.67 -24.96 4.15
CA GLY A 119 -11.16 -26.30 3.84
C GLY A 119 -10.59 -27.09 5.01
N TRP A 120 -10.44 -26.50 6.20
CA TRP A 120 -9.73 -27.11 7.34
C TRP A 120 -10.13 -28.55 7.70
N GLU A 121 -11.42 -28.85 7.61
CA GLU A 121 -11.97 -30.17 7.95
C GLU A 121 -12.25 -31.03 6.72
N ARG A 122 -12.09 -30.47 5.52
CA ARG A 122 -12.46 -31.10 4.25
C ARG A 122 -11.26 -31.60 3.45
N VAL A 123 -10.09 -30.97 3.63
CA VAL A 123 -8.87 -31.34 2.92
C VAL A 123 -7.72 -31.57 3.89
N GLY A 124 -6.75 -32.39 3.50
CA GLY A 124 -5.57 -32.63 4.33
C GLY A 124 -4.69 -31.38 4.50
N PRO A 125 -3.84 -31.32 5.56
CA PRO A 125 -3.05 -30.13 5.88
C PRO A 125 -2.16 -29.64 4.73
N ARG A 126 -1.60 -30.54 3.95
CA ARG A 126 -0.74 -30.18 2.80
C ARG A 126 -1.53 -29.54 1.67
N ALA A 127 -2.73 -30.04 1.38
CA ALA A 127 -3.61 -29.46 0.35
C ALA A 127 -4.14 -28.10 0.79
N HIS A 128 -4.44 -27.94 2.08
CA HIS A 128 -4.86 -26.66 2.65
C HIS A 128 -3.73 -25.62 2.55
N PHE A 129 -2.52 -25.98 2.96
CA PHE A 129 -1.33 -25.14 2.84
C PHE A 129 -1.06 -24.74 1.38
N PHE A 130 -1.21 -25.69 0.43
CA PHE A 130 -1.09 -25.36 -0.99
C PHE A 130 -2.09 -24.30 -1.41
N ALA A 131 -3.34 -24.38 -0.94
CA ALA A 131 -4.35 -23.36 -1.24
C ALA A 131 -3.98 -21.98 -0.65
N THR A 132 -3.52 -21.94 0.61
CA THR A 132 -3.03 -20.70 1.25
C THR A 132 -1.84 -20.12 0.47
N LEU A 133 -0.92 -20.95 0.03
CA LEU A 133 0.24 -20.51 -0.76
C LEU A 133 -0.17 -19.95 -2.12
N MET A 134 -1.16 -20.58 -2.80
CA MET A 134 -1.67 -20.09 -4.08
C MET A 134 -2.35 -18.74 -3.94
N VAL A 135 -3.11 -18.50 -2.87
CA VAL A 135 -3.67 -17.17 -2.58
C VAL A 135 -2.56 -16.15 -2.35
N ALA A 136 -1.53 -16.49 -1.55
CA ALA A 136 -0.39 -15.58 -1.32
C ALA A 136 0.38 -15.26 -2.61
N ILE A 137 0.60 -16.25 -3.48
CA ILE A 137 1.22 -16.05 -4.80
C ILE A 137 0.32 -15.19 -5.70
N GLY A 138 -0.99 -15.43 -5.68
CA GLY A 138 -1.97 -14.63 -6.42
C GLY A 138 -1.87 -13.15 -6.08
N THR A 139 -1.85 -12.80 -4.79
CA THR A 139 -1.69 -11.38 -4.36
C THR A 139 -0.38 -10.75 -4.86
N LEU A 140 0.72 -11.51 -4.95
CA LEU A 140 1.99 -11.02 -5.49
C LEU A 140 1.95 -10.86 -7.02
N ILE A 141 1.26 -11.76 -7.73
CA ILE A 141 1.05 -11.66 -9.19
C ILE A 141 0.15 -10.46 -9.51
N SER A 142 -0.90 -10.22 -8.72
CA SER A 142 -1.73 -9.02 -8.84
C SER A 142 -0.88 -7.75 -8.66
N THR A 143 -0.05 -7.70 -7.62
CA THR A 143 0.91 -6.61 -7.38
C THR A 143 1.82 -6.38 -8.59
N PHE A 144 2.33 -7.44 -9.20
CA PHE A 144 3.19 -7.37 -10.39
C PHE A 144 2.47 -6.66 -11.55
N TRP A 145 1.28 -7.09 -11.94
CA TRP A 145 0.56 -6.53 -13.08
C TRP A 145 0.09 -5.09 -12.87
N ILE A 146 -0.44 -4.79 -11.69
CA ILE A 146 -0.85 -3.42 -11.34
C ILE A 146 0.35 -2.47 -11.37
N LEU A 147 1.50 -2.89 -10.84
CA LEU A 147 2.70 -2.06 -10.86
C LEU A 147 3.38 -2.01 -12.22
N ALA A 148 3.24 -3.03 -13.07
CA ALA A 148 3.66 -2.94 -14.47
C ALA A 148 2.86 -1.84 -15.20
N SER A 149 1.54 -1.80 -15.01
CA SER A 149 0.68 -0.74 -15.56
C SER A 149 1.03 0.65 -15.01
N ASN A 150 1.17 0.77 -13.69
CA ASN A 150 1.50 2.05 -13.04
C ASN A 150 2.90 2.56 -13.42
N SER A 151 3.89 1.69 -13.44
CA SER A 151 5.27 2.06 -13.79
C SER A 151 5.40 2.50 -15.25
N PHE A 152 4.65 1.87 -16.17
CA PHE A 152 4.56 2.34 -17.55
C PHE A 152 4.10 3.80 -17.64
N MET A 153 3.09 4.17 -16.87
CA MET A 153 2.62 5.57 -16.84
C MET A 153 3.68 6.54 -16.30
N GLN A 154 4.64 6.08 -15.51
CA GLN A 154 5.72 6.90 -14.94
C GLN A 154 6.95 7.01 -15.83
N THR A 155 7.36 5.91 -16.47
CA THR A 155 8.54 5.83 -17.35
C THR A 155 8.18 5.04 -18.61
N PRO A 156 7.32 5.59 -19.50
CA PRO A 156 6.80 4.87 -20.63
C PRO A 156 7.91 4.51 -21.64
N GLN A 157 7.97 3.21 -22.00
CA GLN A 157 8.89 2.69 -23.02
C GLN A 157 8.23 1.55 -23.81
N GLY A 158 8.79 1.20 -24.97
CA GLY A 158 8.34 0.04 -25.76
C GLY A 158 7.01 0.28 -26.50
N PHE A 159 6.68 1.53 -26.82
CA PHE A 159 5.46 1.91 -27.52
C PHE A 159 5.73 2.80 -28.74
N SER A 160 4.75 2.91 -29.62
CA SER A 160 4.62 3.94 -30.68
C SER A 160 3.31 4.70 -30.50
N ILE A 161 3.20 5.83 -31.18
CA ILE A 161 1.95 6.60 -31.26
C ILE A 161 1.38 6.45 -32.67
N GLU A 162 0.21 5.82 -32.77
CA GLU A 162 -0.48 5.57 -34.03
C GLU A 162 -1.91 6.10 -33.94
N ASN A 163 -2.27 7.01 -34.85
CA ASN A 163 -3.59 7.66 -34.87
C ASN A 163 -4.02 8.24 -33.50
N GLY A 164 -3.07 8.86 -32.79
CA GLY A 164 -3.31 9.45 -31.47
C GLY A 164 -3.50 8.45 -30.33
N ARG A 165 -3.16 7.17 -30.53
CA ARG A 165 -3.20 6.11 -29.53
C ARG A 165 -1.81 5.57 -29.25
N ILE A 166 -1.55 5.22 -28.02
CA ILE A 166 -0.35 4.52 -27.60
C ILE A 166 -0.51 3.04 -27.99
N VAL A 167 0.40 2.50 -28.81
CA VAL A 167 0.38 1.13 -29.28
C VAL A 167 1.64 0.41 -28.81
N PRO A 168 1.55 -0.80 -28.24
CA PRO A 168 2.73 -1.55 -27.79
C PRO A 168 3.55 -2.04 -28.99
N VAL A 169 4.85 -1.79 -28.94
CA VAL A 169 5.85 -2.29 -29.93
C VAL A 169 6.69 -3.39 -29.32
N ASP A 170 7.02 -3.26 -28.03
CA ASP A 170 7.86 -4.20 -27.29
C ASP A 170 7.30 -4.39 -25.87
N TRP A 171 6.58 -5.48 -25.66
CA TRP A 171 5.94 -5.78 -24.38
C TRP A 171 6.93 -5.95 -23.23
N LEU A 172 8.14 -6.45 -23.48
CA LEU A 172 9.14 -6.57 -22.43
C LEU A 172 9.60 -5.20 -21.92
N LYS A 173 9.76 -4.21 -22.82
CA LYS A 173 10.08 -2.85 -22.42
C LYS A 173 8.90 -2.12 -21.79
N VAL A 174 7.66 -2.45 -22.19
CA VAL A 174 6.45 -1.93 -21.53
C VAL A 174 6.38 -2.39 -20.10
N ILE A 175 6.54 -3.70 -19.85
CA ILE A 175 6.40 -4.29 -18.52
C ILE A 175 7.63 -3.96 -17.65
N PHE A 176 8.83 -4.25 -18.16
CA PHE A 176 10.10 -4.04 -17.44
C PHE A 176 10.71 -2.67 -17.75
N ASN A 177 9.87 -1.63 -17.74
CA ASN A 177 10.33 -0.25 -17.90
C ASN A 177 11.27 0.18 -16.75
N PRO A 178 12.04 1.27 -16.89
CA PRO A 178 13.09 1.63 -15.95
C PRO A 178 12.66 1.79 -14.49
N SER A 179 11.42 2.17 -14.21
CA SER A 179 10.95 2.34 -12.83
C SER A 179 10.28 1.11 -12.23
N PHE A 180 9.93 0.12 -13.04
CA PHE A 180 9.18 -1.06 -12.61
C PHE A 180 9.83 -1.85 -11.46
N PRO A 181 11.12 -2.26 -11.53
CA PRO A 181 11.71 -3.10 -10.49
C PRO A 181 11.73 -2.38 -9.12
N TYR A 182 12.01 -1.08 -9.13
CA TYR A 182 12.03 -0.27 -7.90
C TYR A 182 10.63 -0.14 -7.29
N ARG A 183 9.62 0.11 -8.12
CA ARG A 183 8.22 0.23 -7.67
C ARG A 183 7.68 -1.08 -7.15
N LEU A 184 7.94 -2.18 -7.85
CA LEU A 184 7.53 -3.52 -7.42
C LEU A 184 8.14 -3.89 -6.07
N ALA A 185 9.45 -3.74 -5.93
CA ALA A 185 10.13 -4.04 -4.68
C ALA A 185 9.65 -3.12 -3.54
N HIS A 186 9.60 -1.80 -3.76
CA HIS A 186 9.22 -0.82 -2.75
C HIS A 186 7.79 -1.06 -2.24
N MET A 187 6.82 -1.25 -3.14
CA MET A 187 5.42 -1.47 -2.76
C MET A 187 5.20 -2.82 -2.08
N THR A 188 5.82 -3.89 -2.58
CA THR A 188 5.69 -5.22 -1.97
C THR A 188 6.25 -5.25 -0.55
N ILE A 189 7.42 -4.67 -0.32
CA ILE A 189 8.01 -4.57 1.02
C ILE A 189 7.15 -3.68 1.91
N ALA A 190 6.62 -2.56 1.41
CA ALA A 190 5.72 -1.70 2.16
C ALA A 190 4.46 -2.44 2.62
N ALA A 191 3.87 -3.29 1.78
CA ALA A 191 2.71 -4.11 2.15
C ALA A 191 3.04 -5.11 3.29
N PHE A 192 4.22 -5.71 3.26
CA PHE A 192 4.68 -6.58 4.36
C PHE A 192 4.93 -5.80 5.65
N ILE A 193 5.49 -4.59 5.57
CA ILE A 193 5.67 -3.70 6.73
C ILE A 193 4.31 -3.31 7.32
N VAL A 194 3.32 -2.99 6.49
CA VAL A 194 1.93 -2.71 6.91
C VAL A 194 1.37 -3.89 7.71
N ALA A 195 1.44 -5.11 7.18
CA ALA A 195 0.98 -6.30 7.89
C ALA A 195 1.77 -6.53 9.19
N GLY A 196 3.09 -6.34 9.18
CA GLY A 196 3.95 -6.44 10.36
C GLY A 196 3.51 -5.50 11.48
N PHE A 197 3.21 -4.23 11.18
CA PHE A 197 2.71 -3.27 12.18
C PHE A 197 1.31 -3.61 12.67
N ILE A 198 0.40 -4.03 11.80
CA ILE A 198 -0.96 -4.45 12.21
C ILE A 198 -0.88 -5.64 13.18
N VAL A 199 -0.07 -6.65 12.84
CA VAL A 199 0.11 -7.84 13.70
C VAL A 199 0.78 -7.48 15.02
N ALA A 200 1.85 -6.68 14.99
CA ALA A 200 2.56 -6.25 16.20
C ALA A 200 1.68 -5.36 17.09
N ALA A 201 0.95 -4.40 16.52
CA ALA A 201 0.05 -3.52 17.27
C ALA A 201 -1.11 -4.27 17.93
N CYS A 202 -1.69 -5.25 17.23
CA CYS A 202 -2.70 -6.14 17.81
C CYS A 202 -2.13 -6.93 19.00
N GLY A 203 -0.92 -7.52 18.85
CA GLY A 203 -0.21 -8.17 19.94
C GLY A 203 0.07 -7.23 21.13
N ALA A 204 0.54 -6.00 20.85
CA ALA A 204 0.79 -4.98 21.86
C ALA A 204 -0.49 -4.59 22.65
N TRP A 205 -1.61 -4.45 21.94
CA TRP A 205 -2.92 -4.16 22.55
C TRP A 205 -3.32 -5.21 23.60
N HIS A 206 -3.15 -6.49 23.29
CA HIS A 206 -3.49 -7.57 24.18
C HIS A 206 -2.50 -7.69 25.35
N LEU A 207 -1.18 -7.53 25.10
CA LEU A 207 -0.16 -7.50 26.15
C LEU A 207 -0.41 -6.37 27.17
N LEU A 208 -0.78 -5.16 26.70
CA LEU A 208 -1.11 -4.04 27.57
C LEU A 208 -2.33 -4.33 28.47
N ARG A 209 -3.21 -5.22 28.06
CA ARG A 209 -4.40 -5.69 28.80
C ARG A 209 -4.13 -6.93 29.66
N GLY A 210 -2.89 -7.34 29.74
CA GLY A 210 -2.48 -8.49 30.59
C GLY A 210 -2.70 -9.85 29.96
N ARG A 211 -3.07 -9.94 28.66
CA ARG A 211 -3.11 -11.22 27.93
C ARG A 211 -1.69 -11.52 27.41
N ASP A 212 -1.12 -12.61 27.91
CA ASP A 212 0.25 -13.01 27.60
C ASP A 212 0.37 -14.46 27.09
N ASP A 213 -0.76 -14.99 26.55
CA ASP A 213 -0.80 -16.29 25.92
C ASP A 213 0.13 -16.42 24.70
N ALA A 214 0.45 -17.66 24.32
CA ALA A 214 1.43 -17.94 23.27
C ALA A 214 1.07 -17.32 21.91
N PRO A 215 -0.17 -17.35 21.41
CA PRO A 215 -0.54 -16.67 20.16
C PRO A 215 -0.28 -15.17 20.20
N ILE A 216 -0.56 -14.49 21.32
CA ILE A 216 -0.35 -13.04 21.46
C ILE A 216 1.15 -12.71 21.45
N LYS A 217 1.95 -13.39 22.28
CA LYS A 217 3.40 -13.19 22.33
C LYS A 217 4.06 -13.45 20.97
N ARG A 218 3.62 -14.50 20.27
CA ARG A 218 4.15 -14.82 18.93
C ARG A 218 3.74 -13.80 17.89
N SER A 219 2.48 -13.38 17.85
CA SER A 219 2.03 -12.32 16.95
C SER A 219 2.89 -11.06 17.14
N PHE A 220 3.04 -10.59 18.37
CA PHE A 220 3.87 -9.45 18.71
C PHE A 220 5.33 -9.63 18.26
N SER A 221 5.91 -10.79 18.55
CA SER A 221 7.29 -11.10 18.18
C SER A 221 7.50 -11.21 16.67
N MET A 222 6.61 -11.93 15.96
CA MET A 222 6.72 -12.13 14.51
C MET A 222 6.54 -10.82 13.75
N GLY A 223 5.55 -9.99 14.14
CA GLY A 223 5.39 -8.66 13.57
C GLY A 223 6.67 -7.83 13.70
N LEU A 224 7.29 -7.78 14.87
CA LEU A 224 8.55 -7.05 15.09
C LEU A 224 9.73 -7.64 14.30
N TRP A 225 9.77 -8.97 14.04
CA TRP A 225 10.79 -9.56 13.17
C TRP A 225 10.60 -9.16 11.71
N ILE A 226 9.36 -9.12 11.21
CA ILE A 226 9.06 -8.61 9.87
C ILE A 226 9.59 -7.17 9.74
N LEU A 227 9.31 -6.32 10.71
CA LEU A 227 9.76 -4.92 10.72
C LEU A 227 11.29 -4.81 10.75
N LEU A 228 11.96 -5.58 11.60
CA LEU A 228 13.42 -5.55 11.73
C LEU A 228 14.14 -5.95 10.46
N LEU A 229 13.61 -6.94 9.75
CA LEU A 229 14.22 -7.43 8.51
C LEU A 229 13.91 -6.51 7.33
N LEU A 230 12.66 -6.06 7.21
CA LEU A 230 12.20 -5.40 5.98
C LEU A 230 12.37 -3.88 5.99
N THR A 231 12.34 -3.21 7.17
CA THR A 231 12.46 -1.75 7.19
C THR A 231 13.83 -1.25 6.69
N PRO A 232 14.98 -1.86 7.05
CA PRO A 232 16.27 -1.47 6.46
C PRO A 232 16.30 -1.67 4.94
N ILE A 233 15.75 -2.80 4.46
CA ILE A 233 15.70 -3.10 3.02
C ILE A 233 14.80 -2.08 2.30
N GLN A 234 13.68 -1.69 2.92
CA GLN A 234 12.77 -0.67 2.39
C GLN A 234 13.48 0.68 2.19
N ILE A 235 14.34 1.08 3.14
CA ILE A 235 15.11 2.33 3.05
C ILE A 235 16.09 2.25 1.88
N LEU A 236 16.81 1.13 1.72
CA LEU A 236 17.76 0.93 0.61
C LEU A 236 17.05 0.92 -0.74
N VAL A 237 15.92 0.22 -0.85
CA VAL A 237 15.11 0.21 -2.07
C VAL A 237 14.52 1.60 -2.35
N GLY A 238 14.14 2.34 -1.30
CA GLY A 238 13.66 3.71 -1.40
C GLY A 238 14.71 4.67 -1.93
N ASP A 239 15.96 4.56 -1.46
CA ASP A 239 17.10 5.33 -1.96
C ASP A 239 17.35 5.06 -3.45
N ALA A 240 17.45 3.78 -3.84
CA ALA A 240 17.63 3.38 -5.23
C ALA A 240 16.47 3.86 -6.13
N HIS A 241 15.23 3.86 -5.61
CA HIS A 241 14.06 4.40 -6.31
C HIS A 241 14.14 5.94 -6.46
N GLY A 242 14.68 6.64 -5.46
CA GLY A 242 14.97 8.07 -5.51
C GLY A 242 15.95 8.43 -6.63
N LEU A 243 17.04 7.67 -6.73
CA LEU A 243 18.04 7.83 -7.82
C LEU A 243 17.44 7.58 -9.21
N ASN A 244 16.63 6.53 -9.35
CA ASN A 244 15.88 6.27 -10.58
C ASN A 244 14.92 7.43 -10.93
N THR A 245 14.20 7.94 -9.93
CA THR A 245 13.29 9.09 -10.12
C THR A 245 14.05 10.34 -10.52
N ARG A 246 15.23 10.60 -9.97
CA ARG A 246 16.09 11.72 -10.40
C ARG A 246 16.47 11.61 -11.86
N GLN A 247 16.78 10.42 -12.34
CA GLN A 247 17.19 10.19 -13.72
C GLN A 247 16.05 10.39 -14.72
N TYR A 248 14.85 9.86 -14.42
CA TYR A 248 13.74 9.83 -15.38
C TYR A 248 12.68 10.91 -15.16
N GLN A 249 12.57 11.47 -13.95
CA GLN A 249 11.60 12.49 -13.58
C GLN A 249 12.24 13.58 -12.70
N PRO A 250 13.25 14.31 -13.20
CA PRO A 250 14.02 15.27 -12.39
C PRO A 250 13.17 16.39 -11.80
N ALA A 251 12.13 16.87 -12.52
CA ALA A 251 11.19 17.86 -11.99
C ALA A 251 10.45 17.35 -10.72
N LYS A 252 10.15 16.05 -10.64
CA LYS A 252 9.55 15.43 -9.46
C LYS A 252 10.48 15.52 -8.26
N ILE A 253 11.77 15.22 -8.43
CA ILE A 253 12.77 15.33 -7.35
C ILE A 253 12.90 16.78 -6.88
N ALA A 254 13.01 17.73 -7.80
CA ALA A 254 13.07 19.15 -7.45
C ALA A 254 11.82 19.58 -6.63
N ALA A 255 10.64 19.10 -7.01
CA ALA A 255 9.40 19.42 -6.30
C ALA A 255 9.31 18.74 -4.92
N ILE A 256 9.79 17.48 -4.78
CA ILE A 256 9.88 16.76 -3.51
C ILE A 256 10.80 17.50 -2.54
N GLU A 257 11.93 17.99 -3.02
CA GLU A 257 12.90 18.69 -2.18
C GLU A 257 12.61 20.19 -2.00
N GLY A 258 11.64 20.72 -2.74
CA GLY A 258 11.33 22.16 -2.72
C GLY A 258 12.51 23.00 -3.24
N LEU A 259 13.25 22.48 -4.23
CA LEU A 259 14.38 23.12 -4.85
C LEU A 259 13.95 23.96 -6.05
N TRP A 260 14.21 25.26 -6.02
CA TRP A 260 13.82 26.18 -7.08
C TRP A 260 14.97 26.49 -8.03
N GLU A 261 16.16 26.65 -7.50
CA GLU A 261 17.38 26.91 -8.26
C GLU A 261 18.28 25.68 -8.30
N THR A 262 19.09 25.57 -9.36
CA THR A 262 20.16 24.56 -9.43
C THR A 262 21.40 25.11 -8.72
N GLU A 263 21.74 24.51 -7.58
CA GLU A 263 22.90 24.92 -6.78
C GLU A 263 24.15 24.20 -7.26
N LYS A 264 25.19 24.96 -7.56
CA LYS A 264 26.51 24.45 -7.94
C LYS A 264 27.33 24.18 -6.67
N GLY A 265 28.02 23.04 -6.64
CA GLY A 265 28.94 22.70 -5.53
C GLY A 265 28.27 22.01 -4.33
N GLY A 266 27.02 21.62 -4.45
CA GLY A 266 26.32 20.83 -3.45
C GLY A 266 25.01 21.45 -2.98
N THR A 267 23.93 20.69 -3.13
CA THR A 267 22.56 21.11 -2.80
C THR A 267 22.25 20.78 -1.34
N ALA A 268 21.71 21.75 -0.61
CA ALA A 268 21.21 21.53 0.74
C ALA A 268 19.91 20.72 0.73
N LEU A 269 19.68 19.90 1.76
CA LEU A 269 18.41 19.24 2.00
C LEU A 269 17.50 20.15 2.81
N ASN A 270 16.35 20.51 2.28
CA ASN A 270 15.30 21.18 3.03
C ASN A 270 14.63 20.19 3.99
N LEU A 271 14.96 20.20 5.28
CA LEU A 271 14.33 19.32 6.27
C LEU A 271 12.88 19.71 6.53
N ILE A 272 12.63 21.00 6.75
CA ILE A 272 11.34 21.61 6.99
C ILE A 272 11.27 22.86 6.13
N GLY A 273 10.10 23.20 5.60
CA GLY A 273 9.88 24.40 4.80
C GLY A 273 8.49 24.45 4.20
N LEU A 274 8.14 25.59 3.63
CA LEU A 274 6.87 25.81 2.94
C LEU A 274 7.14 26.23 1.49
N PRO A 275 7.18 25.29 0.54
CA PRO A 275 7.33 25.62 -0.87
C PRO A 275 6.16 26.49 -1.35
N ASP A 276 6.48 27.59 -2.02
CA ASP A 276 5.52 28.55 -2.58
C ASP A 276 5.65 28.57 -4.09
N MET A 277 4.62 28.07 -4.79
CA MET A 277 4.59 27.97 -6.26
C MET A 277 4.51 29.33 -6.95
N GLN A 278 3.98 30.35 -6.28
CA GLN A 278 3.85 31.69 -6.86
C GLN A 278 5.12 32.50 -6.67
N ALA A 279 5.70 32.46 -5.47
CA ALA A 279 6.96 33.14 -5.17
C ALA A 279 8.18 32.37 -5.70
N GLU A 280 8.01 31.14 -6.18
CA GLU A 280 9.08 30.26 -6.64
C GLU A 280 10.23 30.13 -5.64
N THR A 281 9.88 29.92 -4.37
CA THR A 281 10.82 29.79 -3.25
C THR A 281 10.28 28.86 -2.17
N THR A 282 11.15 28.33 -1.30
CA THR A 282 10.75 27.58 -0.10
C THR A 282 10.94 28.47 1.12
N ARG A 283 9.81 28.92 1.70
CA ARG A 283 9.81 29.82 2.86
C ARG A 283 10.12 29.05 4.14
N TYR A 284 10.75 29.72 5.11
CA TYR A 284 11.07 29.18 6.45
C TYR A 284 11.84 27.85 6.38
N ALA A 285 12.73 27.70 5.41
CA ALA A 285 13.47 26.48 5.21
C ALA A 285 14.52 26.26 6.31
N ILE A 286 14.45 25.11 6.97
CA ILE A 286 15.54 24.58 7.80
C ILE A 286 16.32 23.62 6.92
N GLN A 287 17.59 23.95 6.66
CA GLN A 287 18.43 23.29 5.67
C GLN A 287 19.59 22.56 6.31
N ALA A 288 19.88 21.35 5.81
CA ALA A 288 21.12 20.64 6.09
C ALA A 288 22.04 20.76 4.87
N PRO A 289 23.18 21.51 4.97
CA PRO A 289 24.08 21.74 3.84
C PRO A 289 24.59 20.42 3.23
N HIS A 290 24.72 20.35 1.90
CA HIS A 290 25.22 19.21 1.12
C HIS A 290 24.49 17.88 1.30
N LEU A 291 23.56 17.75 2.27
CA LEU A 291 22.87 16.48 2.54
C LEU A 291 21.93 16.08 1.38
N GLY A 292 21.34 17.06 0.70
CA GLY A 292 20.54 16.80 -0.52
C GLY A 292 21.38 16.15 -1.62
N SER A 293 22.55 16.69 -1.90
CA SER A 293 23.50 16.10 -2.85
C SER A 293 23.95 14.72 -2.42
N LEU A 294 24.32 14.54 -1.15
CA LEU A 294 24.79 13.26 -0.65
C LEU A 294 23.73 12.16 -0.83
N ILE A 295 22.48 12.42 -0.48
CA ILE A 295 21.39 11.43 -0.59
C ILE A 295 21.02 11.18 -2.06
N LEU A 296 20.83 12.24 -2.86
CA LEU A 296 20.28 12.11 -4.21
C LEU A 296 21.31 11.89 -5.30
N THR A 297 22.60 12.02 -5.00
CA THR A 297 23.67 11.83 -5.98
C THR A 297 24.80 10.93 -5.49
N HIS A 298 24.80 10.54 -4.21
CA HIS A 298 25.91 9.85 -3.51
C HIS A 298 27.24 10.59 -3.61
N SER A 299 27.17 11.94 -3.76
CA SER A 299 28.32 12.85 -3.84
C SER A 299 28.04 14.11 -3.05
N TRP A 300 29.06 14.66 -2.36
CA TRP A 300 28.92 15.89 -1.61
C TRP A 300 28.64 17.13 -2.47
N THR A 301 29.03 17.09 -3.75
CA THR A 301 28.99 18.23 -4.69
C THR A 301 28.10 17.95 -5.90
N GLY A 302 27.32 16.85 -5.88
CA GLY A 302 26.46 16.48 -6.99
C GLY A 302 25.34 17.50 -7.20
N GLU A 303 25.11 17.87 -8.45
CA GLU A 303 24.08 18.85 -8.80
C GLU A 303 22.68 18.21 -8.89
N ILE A 304 21.67 18.92 -8.38
CA ILE A 304 20.26 18.59 -8.51
C ILE A 304 19.59 19.75 -9.21
N ARG A 305 18.90 19.46 -10.30
CA ARG A 305 18.20 20.47 -11.10
C ARG A 305 17.06 21.09 -10.28
N GLY A 306 16.97 22.41 -10.27
CA GLY A 306 15.89 23.16 -9.64
C GLY A 306 14.64 23.23 -10.50
N LEU A 307 13.48 23.54 -9.88
CA LEU A 307 12.19 23.63 -10.58
C LEU A 307 12.16 24.69 -11.67
N LYS A 308 12.94 25.76 -11.54
CA LYS A 308 13.00 26.85 -12.54
C LYS A 308 13.59 26.43 -13.88
N GLU A 309 14.32 25.32 -13.94
CA GLU A 309 14.79 24.75 -15.22
C GLU A 309 13.67 24.11 -16.05
N PHE A 310 12.50 23.88 -15.47
CA PHE A 310 11.36 23.28 -16.14
C PHE A 310 10.29 24.34 -16.44
N PRO A 311 9.58 24.23 -17.58
CA PRO A 311 8.48 25.14 -17.90
C PRO A 311 7.43 25.13 -16.76
N PRO A 312 6.86 26.28 -16.34
CA PRO A 312 5.89 26.33 -15.24
C PRO A 312 4.72 25.36 -15.39
N ARG A 313 4.25 25.15 -16.61
CA ARG A 313 3.15 24.22 -16.93
C ARG A 313 3.50 22.74 -16.74
N ASP A 314 4.80 22.39 -16.61
CA ASP A 314 5.29 21.01 -16.48
C ASP A 314 5.79 20.72 -15.06
N ARG A 315 5.70 21.70 -14.15
CA ARG A 315 6.14 21.56 -12.76
C ARG A 315 5.10 20.86 -11.91
N PRO A 316 5.47 19.78 -11.20
CA PRO A 316 4.60 19.20 -10.19
C PRO A 316 4.34 20.16 -9.01
N TYR A 317 3.22 19.97 -8.31
CA TYR A 317 2.83 20.83 -7.19
C TYR A 317 3.67 20.54 -5.94
N SER A 318 4.74 21.29 -5.76
CA SER A 318 5.75 21.09 -4.72
C SER A 318 5.20 21.07 -3.28
N PRO A 319 4.24 21.91 -2.84
CA PRO A 319 3.78 21.89 -1.45
C PRO A 319 3.26 20.53 -0.96
N ILE A 320 2.49 19.83 -1.79
CA ILE A 320 2.01 18.48 -1.44
C ILE A 320 3.16 17.48 -1.43
N LEU A 321 4.01 17.48 -2.46
CA LEU A 321 5.11 16.56 -2.61
C LEU A 321 6.14 16.66 -1.49
N PHE A 322 6.47 17.89 -1.12
CA PHE A 322 7.41 18.17 -0.05
C PHE A 322 7.01 17.52 1.28
N TRP A 323 5.75 17.69 1.67
CA TRP A 323 5.27 17.18 2.94
C TRP A 323 4.95 15.68 2.91
N THR A 324 4.35 15.18 1.83
CA THR A 324 4.01 13.74 1.76
C THR A 324 5.27 12.87 1.72
N PHE A 325 6.32 13.30 1.03
CA PHE A 325 7.60 12.59 1.07
C PHE A 325 8.22 12.59 2.47
N ARG A 326 8.21 13.73 3.16
CA ARG A 326 8.76 13.84 4.53
C ARG A 326 7.99 13.03 5.55
N ILE A 327 6.67 12.95 5.42
CA ILE A 327 5.83 12.07 6.24
C ILE A 327 6.22 10.61 6.00
N MET A 328 6.33 10.19 4.72
CA MET A 328 6.72 8.82 4.37
C MET A 328 8.11 8.48 4.92
N ALA A 329 9.12 9.30 4.62
CA ALA A 329 10.50 9.07 5.04
C ALA A 329 10.68 9.15 6.57
N GLY A 330 10.07 10.14 7.22
CA GLY A 330 10.11 10.31 8.67
C GLY A 330 9.46 9.13 9.42
N LEU A 331 8.31 8.66 8.95
CA LEU A 331 7.69 7.45 9.49
C LEU A 331 8.58 6.22 9.23
N GLY A 332 9.21 6.10 8.06
CA GLY A 332 10.15 5.02 7.76
C GLY A 332 11.32 4.96 8.75
N MET A 333 11.90 6.10 9.08
CA MET A 333 12.96 6.19 10.11
C MET A 333 12.44 5.82 11.51
N LEU A 334 11.23 6.25 11.87
CA LEU A 334 10.60 5.89 13.14
C LEU A 334 10.25 4.40 13.22
N MET A 335 9.87 3.79 12.10
CA MET A 335 9.66 2.33 11.97
C MET A 335 10.97 1.57 12.21
N LEU A 336 12.07 2.01 11.62
CA LEU A 336 13.40 1.43 11.84
C LEU A 336 13.79 1.53 13.31
N LEU A 337 13.65 2.71 13.92
CA LEU A 337 13.91 2.91 15.33
C LEU A 337 13.07 1.97 16.20
N THR A 338 11.77 1.84 15.91
CA THR A 338 10.87 0.92 16.64
C THR A 338 11.34 -0.52 16.53
N ALA A 339 11.76 -0.96 15.34
CA ALA A 339 12.28 -2.31 15.11
C ALA A 339 13.59 -2.57 15.89
N LEU A 340 14.52 -1.63 15.89
CA LEU A 340 15.79 -1.71 16.64
C LEU A 340 15.56 -1.72 18.15
N LEU A 341 14.65 -0.88 18.67
CA LEU A 341 14.26 -0.92 20.09
C LEU A 341 13.66 -2.28 20.46
N GLY A 342 12.83 -2.87 19.58
CA GLY A 342 12.31 -4.22 19.74
C GLY A 342 13.42 -5.27 19.82
N LEU A 343 14.45 -5.16 18.98
CA LEU A 343 15.63 -6.04 19.03
C LEU A 343 16.39 -5.91 20.35
N LEU A 344 16.64 -4.67 20.80
CA LEU A 344 17.33 -4.42 22.06
C LEU A 344 16.57 -4.99 23.27
N LEU A 345 15.25 -4.84 23.31
CA LEU A 345 14.40 -5.33 24.39
C LEU A 345 14.28 -6.87 24.43
N ARG A 346 14.62 -7.58 23.33
CA ARG A 346 14.72 -9.04 23.35
C ARG A 346 15.83 -9.54 24.25
N ARG A 347 16.92 -8.79 24.37
CA ARG A 347 18.01 -9.11 25.29
C ARG A 347 17.51 -8.99 26.73
N GLY A 348 17.59 -10.06 27.50
CA GLY A 348 17.11 -10.12 28.88
C GLY A 348 15.60 -10.30 29.07
N GLY A 349 14.85 -10.72 28.03
CA GLY A 349 13.42 -11.06 28.13
C GLY A 349 12.47 -9.88 28.34
N ARG A 350 12.93 -8.64 28.20
CA ARG A 350 12.15 -7.42 28.51
C ARG A 350 11.05 -7.10 27.50
N LEU A 351 11.11 -7.68 26.29
CA LEU A 351 10.21 -7.37 25.18
C LEU A 351 8.73 -7.41 25.56
N TYR A 352 8.32 -8.43 26.32
CA TYR A 352 6.92 -8.64 26.68
C TYR A 352 6.47 -7.92 27.95
N HIS A 353 7.39 -7.24 28.64
CA HIS A 353 7.13 -6.56 29.91
C HIS A 353 7.28 -5.03 29.83
N ALA A 354 7.91 -4.51 28.77
CA ALA A 354 8.15 -3.08 28.59
C ALA A 354 6.86 -2.36 28.10
N ARG A 355 6.00 -1.96 29.03
CA ARG A 355 4.69 -1.31 28.71
C ARG A 355 4.82 -0.06 27.86
N TRP A 356 5.89 0.73 28.05
CA TRP A 356 6.14 1.92 27.22
C TRP A 356 6.37 1.54 25.74
N PHE A 357 7.12 0.46 25.50
CA PHE A 357 7.40 -0.02 24.15
C PHE A 357 6.14 -0.60 23.50
N GLN A 358 5.32 -1.35 24.26
CA GLN A 358 4.02 -1.84 23.77
C GLN A 358 3.09 -0.69 23.37
N ARG A 359 3.09 0.42 24.14
CA ARG A 359 2.35 1.64 23.77
C ARG A 359 2.91 2.28 22.51
N LEU A 360 4.23 2.36 22.37
CA LEU A 360 4.87 2.85 21.15
C LEU A 360 4.44 2.01 19.93
N VAL A 361 4.55 0.68 20.00
CA VAL A 361 4.16 -0.22 18.89
C VAL A 361 2.67 -0.10 18.58
N LEU A 362 1.82 0.06 19.59
CA LEU A 362 0.39 0.28 19.38
C LEU A 362 0.12 1.60 18.64
N CYS A 363 0.77 2.69 19.04
CA CYS A 363 0.66 3.98 18.36
C CYS A 363 1.21 3.93 16.93
N MET A 364 2.25 3.13 16.71
CA MET A 364 2.84 2.89 15.38
C MET A 364 1.97 1.97 14.49
N GLY A 365 0.92 1.33 15.03
CA GLY A 365 0.04 0.43 14.27
C GLY A 365 -0.42 0.97 12.90
N PRO A 366 -0.97 2.19 12.82
CA PRO A 366 -1.40 2.76 11.55
C PRO A 366 -0.26 3.35 10.70
N SER A 367 0.98 3.46 11.23
CA SER A 367 2.08 4.18 10.57
C SER A 367 2.42 3.62 9.18
N GLY A 368 2.36 2.28 9.03
CA GLY A 368 2.59 1.62 7.75
C GLY A 368 1.61 2.08 6.67
N LEU A 369 0.33 2.19 7.01
CA LEU A 369 -0.71 2.69 6.08
C LEU A 369 -0.53 4.17 5.76
N VAL A 370 -0.21 4.99 6.77
CA VAL A 370 0.03 6.44 6.58
C VAL A 370 1.24 6.68 5.67
N ALA A 371 2.35 5.97 5.92
CA ALA A 371 3.55 6.09 5.08
C ALA A 371 3.29 5.60 3.65
N LEU A 372 2.55 4.52 3.48
CA LEU A 372 2.17 3.98 2.18
C LEU A 372 1.32 4.99 1.38
N LEU A 373 0.29 5.57 1.98
CA LEU A 373 -0.55 6.59 1.34
C LEU A 373 0.26 7.85 1.00
N ALA A 374 1.12 8.31 1.91
CA ALA A 374 2.00 9.45 1.67
C ALA A 374 2.95 9.18 0.48
N GLY A 375 3.49 7.96 0.38
CA GLY A 375 4.31 7.53 -0.76
C GLY A 375 3.53 7.51 -2.09
N TRP A 376 2.30 7.01 -2.08
CA TRP A 376 1.45 7.03 -3.27
C TRP A 376 1.07 8.45 -3.70
N ILE A 377 0.72 9.33 -2.76
CA ILE A 377 0.47 10.75 -3.06
C ILE A 377 1.72 11.38 -3.67
N THR A 378 2.90 11.13 -3.09
CA THR A 378 4.19 11.61 -3.65
C THR A 378 4.40 11.11 -5.08
N THR A 379 4.11 9.84 -5.33
CA THR A 379 4.27 9.21 -6.64
C THR A 379 3.34 9.83 -7.69
N GLU A 380 2.05 9.92 -7.39
CA GLU A 380 1.02 10.28 -8.36
C GLU A 380 0.86 11.79 -8.54
N VAL A 381 0.95 12.57 -7.48
CA VAL A 381 1.00 14.05 -7.59
C VAL A 381 2.31 14.48 -8.25
N GLY A 382 3.41 13.77 -7.97
CA GLY A 382 4.72 14.04 -8.59
C GLY A 382 4.78 13.71 -10.09
N ARG A 383 3.86 12.92 -10.63
CA ARG A 383 3.74 12.71 -12.07
C ARG A 383 3.00 13.84 -12.77
N GLN A 384 2.17 14.60 -12.06
CA GLN A 384 1.41 15.69 -12.65
C GLN A 384 2.33 16.74 -13.28
N PRO A 385 1.91 17.36 -14.39
CA PRO A 385 0.56 17.34 -15.00
C PRO A 385 0.31 16.21 -16.00
N TRP A 386 1.05 15.12 -15.93
CA TRP A 386 0.96 14.01 -16.87
C TRP A 386 0.14 12.83 -16.31
N THR A 387 -0.70 12.21 -17.12
CA THR A 387 -1.26 10.88 -16.88
C THR A 387 -0.30 9.79 -17.35
N VAL A 388 0.29 9.95 -18.54
CA VAL A 388 1.43 9.16 -19.00
C VAL A 388 2.58 10.14 -19.21
N TYR A 389 3.65 10.00 -18.44
CA TYR A 389 4.71 10.99 -18.32
C TYR A 389 5.32 11.36 -19.69
N GLY A 390 5.29 12.64 -20.04
CA GLY A 390 5.79 13.18 -21.30
C GLY A 390 4.96 12.85 -22.55
N VAL A 391 3.87 12.08 -22.43
CA VAL A 391 3.07 11.59 -23.56
C VAL A 391 1.62 12.08 -23.52
N LEU A 392 0.94 11.92 -22.39
CA LEU A 392 -0.48 12.28 -22.23
C LEU A 392 -0.68 13.15 -21.01
N ARG A 393 -1.23 14.35 -21.19
CA ARG A 393 -1.56 15.24 -20.08
C ARG A 393 -2.82 14.81 -19.35
N THR A 394 -2.93 15.18 -18.10
CA THR A 394 -4.11 14.87 -17.28
C THR A 394 -5.35 15.62 -17.79
N GLU A 395 -5.19 16.83 -18.30
CA GLU A 395 -6.29 17.60 -18.91
C GLU A 395 -6.90 16.90 -20.13
N ASP A 396 -6.10 16.17 -20.92
CA ASP A 396 -6.52 15.42 -22.11
C ASP A 396 -7.06 14.02 -21.77
N SER A 397 -6.95 13.62 -20.51
CA SER A 397 -7.32 12.26 -20.05
C SER A 397 -8.73 12.16 -19.51
N VAL A 398 -9.36 13.29 -19.18
CA VAL A 398 -10.67 13.35 -18.53
C VAL A 398 -11.79 13.07 -19.53
N SER A 399 -12.86 12.47 -19.06
CA SER A 399 -14.10 12.28 -19.83
C SER A 399 -14.82 13.60 -20.08
N PRO A 400 -15.57 13.74 -21.16
CA PRO A 400 -16.38 14.92 -21.44
C PRO A 400 -17.64 14.98 -20.56
N ILE A 401 -17.44 15.12 -19.25
CA ILE A 401 -18.49 15.20 -18.23
C ILE A 401 -18.61 16.63 -17.69
N THR A 402 -19.81 16.99 -17.23
CA THR A 402 -20.03 18.29 -16.60
C THR A 402 -19.55 18.29 -15.13
N ALA A 403 -19.26 19.48 -14.58
CA ALA A 403 -18.91 19.62 -13.17
C ALA A 403 -20.01 19.10 -12.24
N GLN A 404 -21.29 19.29 -12.61
CA GLN A 404 -22.43 18.76 -11.85
C GLN A 404 -22.43 17.24 -11.80
N GLN A 405 -22.21 16.55 -12.94
CA GLN A 405 -22.13 15.08 -12.99
C GLN A 405 -20.97 14.57 -12.14
N ALA A 406 -19.78 15.16 -12.28
CA ALA A 406 -18.62 14.81 -11.47
C ALA A 406 -18.85 15.02 -9.97
N GLY A 407 -19.47 16.15 -9.57
CA GLY A 407 -19.76 16.47 -8.17
C GLY A 407 -20.80 15.52 -7.54
N VAL A 408 -21.88 15.21 -8.25
CA VAL A 408 -22.88 14.24 -7.77
C VAL A 408 -22.25 12.84 -7.64
N SER A 409 -21.47 12.41 -8.64
CA SER A 409 -20.74 11.14 -8.59
C SER A 409 -19.82 11.09 -7.36
N LEU A 410 -18.99 12.09 -7.17
CA LEU A 410 -18.08 12.16 -6.00
C LEU A 410 -18.84 12.06 -4.67
N LEU A 411 -19.94 12.79 -4.52
CA LEU A 411 -20.74 12.76 -3.29
C LEU A 411 -21.29 11.35 -3.01
N ILE A 412 -21.83 10.69 -4.04
CA ILE A 412 -22.34 9.31 -3.93
C ILE A 412 -21.22 8.36 -3.52
N PHE A 413 -20.06 8.46 -4.16
CA PHE A 413 -18.89 7.63 -3.83
C PHE A 413 -18.46 7.82 -2.38
N VAL A 414 -18.33 9.05 -1.91
CA VAL A 414 -17.95 9.34 -0.52
C VAL A 414 -18.95 8.69 0.45
N ILE A 415 -20.26 8.87 0.23
CA ILE A 415 -21.30 8.30 1.12
C ILE A 415 -21.23 6.76 1.11
N VAL A 416 -21.22 6.13 -0.07
CA VAL A 416 -21.20 4.67 -0.20
C VAL A 416 -19.92 4.08 0.40
N TYR A 417 -18.77 4.70 0.17
CA TYR A 417 -17.49 4.25 0.71
C TYR A 417 -17.46 4.31 2.24
N PHE A 418 -17.93 5.40 2.84
CA PHE A 418 -18.00 5.48 4.30
C PHE A 418 -18.94 4.43 4.89
N LEU A 419 -20.07 4.15 4.25
CA LEU A 419 -21.00 3.12 4.71
C LEU A 419 -20.40 1.71 4.56
N VAL A 420 -19.97 1.34 3.37
CA VAL A 420 -19.51 -0.04 3.07
C VAL A 420 -18.17 -0.32 3.77
N PHE A 421 -17.16 0.51 3.51
CA PHE A 421 -15.83 0.28 4.05
C PHE A 421 -15.71 0.63 5.53
N GLY A 422 -16.49 1.60 6.02
CA GLY A 422 -16.57 1.92 7.44
C GLY A 422 -17.07 0.75 8.28
N VAL A 423 -18.12 0.04 7.82
CA VAL A 423 -18.59 -1.19 8.49
C VAL A 423 -17.54 -2.28 8.47
N GLY A 424 -16.86 -2.49 7.32
CA GLY A 424 -15.79 -3.47 7.21
C GLY A 424 -14.61 -3.19 8.16
N VAL A 425 -14.13 -1.95 8.19
CA VAL A 425 -13.06 -1.53 9.11
C VAL A 425 -13.49 -1.66 10.57
N TYR A 426 -14.71 -1.25 10.91
CA TYR A 426 -15.26 -1.42 12.25
C TYR A 426 -15.24 -2.90 12.68
N TYR A 427 -15.67 -3.80 11.79
CA TYR A 427 -15.71 -5.23 12.08
C TYR A 427 -14.30 -5.83 12.21
N MET A 428 -13.35 -5.44 11.35
CA MET A 428 -11.95 -5.83 11.50
C MET A 428 -11.37 -5.39 12.84
N LEU A 429 -11.58 -4.14 13.23
CA LEU A 429 -11.12 -3.62 14.53
C LEU A 429 -11.81 -4.33 15.70
N LYS A 430 -13.09 -4.68 15.58
CA LYS A 430 -13.81 -5.47 16.56
C LYS A 430 -13.19 -6.86 16.73
N LEU A 431 -12.88 -7.56 15.65
CA LEU A 431 -12.17 -8.84 15.69
C LEU A 431 -10.79 -8.70 16.36
N MET A 432 -9.99 -7.68 15.96
CA MET A 432 -8.69 -7.44 16.57
C MET A 432 -8.76 -7.18 18.07
N LYS A 433 -9.79 -6.48 18.54
CA LYS A 433 -10.03 -6.26 19.98
C LYS A 433 -10.33 -7.55 20.75
N HIS A 434 -10.99 -8.53 20.13
CA HIS A 434 -11.25 -9.84 20.78
C HIS A 434 -9.98 -10.71 20.79
N GLY A 435 -9.16 -10.64 19.76
CA GLY A 435 -7.93 -11.42 19.60
C GLY A 435 -8.19 -12.90 19.29
N PRO A 436 -7.12 -13.68 19.14
CA PRO A 436 -7.23 -15.14 18.99
C PRO A 436 -7.88 -15.77 20.23
N ALA A 437 -8.57 -16.90 20.03
CA ALA A 437 -9.22 -17.62 21.12
C ALA A 437 -8.19 -17.98 22.20
N ALA A 438 -8.47 -17.64 23.44
CA ALA A 438 -7.69 -18.10 24.57
C ALA A 438 -8.02 -19.58 24.80
N HIS A 439 -7.04 -20.48 24.63
CA HIS A 439 -7.22 -21.87 25.05
C HIS A 439 -7.18 -21.92 26.57
N ALA A 440 -8.26 -22.40 27.16
CA ALA A 440 -8.21 -22.92 28.51
C ALA A 440 -7.20 -24.09 28.52
N ALA A 441 -6.34 -24.11 29.52
CA ALA A 441 -5.25 -25.08 29.66
C ALA A 441 -5.70 -26.53 29.94
N HIS A 442 -6.97 -26.85 29.72
CA HIS A 442 -7.51 -28.21 29.95
C HIS A 442 -8.36 -28.63 28.75
N GLY A 443 -8.05 -29.85 28.28
CA GLY A 443 -8.57 -30.50 27.10
C GLY A 443 -10.06 -30.81 27.13
N GLU A 444 -10.87 -29.84 26.73
CA GLU A 444 -12.21 -30.13 26.24
C GLU A 444 -12.24 -29.96 24.72
N PRO A 445 -12.86 -30.87 23.96
CA PRO A 445 -13.09 -30.70 22.54
C PRO A 445 -13.96 -29.46 22.33
N MET A 446 -13.48 -28.49 21.59
CA MET A 446 -14.27 -27.32 21.25
C MET A 446 -15.53 -27.72 20.49
N ALA A 447 -16.68 -27.46 21.08
CA ALA A 447 -17.91 -27.29 20.33
C ALA A 447 -17.72 -26.06 19.42
N HIS A 448 -17.84 -26.27 18.12
CA HIS A 448 -17.74 -25.20 17.14
C HIS A 448 -18.85 -24.17 17.38
N PRO A 449 -18.57 -22.85 17.40
CA PRO A 449 -19.62 -21.91 17.15
C PRO A 449 -19.81 -21.90 15.62
N GLY A 450 -20.54 -22.90 15.14
CA GLY A 450 -20.98 -22.97 13.76
C GLY A 450 -21.89 -21.79 13.46
N LEU A 451 -21.59 -21.09 12.38
CA LEU A 451 -22.54 -20.24 11.68
C LEU A 451 -23.72 -21.07 11.09
N HIS A 452 -23.76 -22.37 11.41
CA HIS A 452 -24.67 -23.31 10.75
C HIS A 452 -25.94 -23.56 11.52
N ASN A 453 -26.07 -23.28 12.80
CA ASN A 453 -27.23 -23.71 13.57
C ASN A 453 -28.28 -22.63 13.87
N ARG A 454 -27.97 -21.34 13.72
CA ARG A 454 -29.02 -20.33 13.98
C ARG A 454 -30.07 -20.18 12.88
N ALA A 455 -29.72 -20.54 11.65
CA ALA A 455 -30.67 -20.47 10.53
C ALA A 455 -31.53 -21.76 10.43
N LEU A 456 -31.04 -22.90 10.92
CA LEU A 456 -31.80 -24.18 10.96
C LEU A 456 -32.66 -24.28 12.21
N ASP A 457 -32.17 -23.82 13.36
CA ASP A 457 -32.94 -23.81 14.61
C ASP A 457 -34.17 -22.87 14.55
N MET A 458 -34.11 -21.80 13.71
CA MET A 458 -35.26 -20.94 13.47
C MET A 458 -36.31 -21.54 12.52
N LEU A 459 -35.97 -22.60 11.79
CA LEU A 459 -36.92 -23.29 10.90
C LEU A 459 -37.58 -24.50 11.56
N GLU A 460 -37.03 -25.00 12.68
CA GLU A 460 -37.63 -26.12 13.48
C GLU A 460 -38.55 -25.63 14.60
N GLU A 461 -38.58 -24.29 14.91
CA GLU A 461 -39.54 -23.73 15.89
C GLU A 461 -40.86 -23.25 15.22
N GLU A 462 -41.06 -23.42 13.92
CA GLU A 462 -42.32 -23.09 13.20
C GLU A 462 -43.07 -24.33 12.67
N GLU A 463 -42.75 -25.54 13.07
CA GLU A 463 -43.63 -26.73 12.95
C GLU A 463 -44.12 -27.17 14.36
#